data_eafbe09b867479372a7c6087b6c43fc1
#
_entry.id   eafbe09b867479372a7c6087b6c43fc1
#
_cell.length_a   1.000
_cell.length_b   1.000
_cell.length_c   1.000
_cell.angle_alpha   90.00
_cell.angle_beta   90.00
_cell.angle_gamma   90.00
#
_symmetry.space_group_name_H-M   'P 1'
#
loop_
_entity.id
_entity.type
_entity.pdbx_description
1 polymer ?
#
loop_
_entity_poly.entity_id
_entity_poly.type
_entity_poly.pdbx_seq_one_letter_code
_entity_poly.pdbx_strand_id
1 'polypeptide(L)'
;MADILTKESPFTPGRPVPVEYFVARRNEIERLERAIRQTLSGRNENVFITGERGIGKSSLAWYAHHLAEKAGLLSAYCYMGPARSLEDIAGTVFQRLLESCDKSTFEKLKGGFRKYIKSVNLPFVGVEFTDNKSDLRDLLNGFIPALRHVYESTKENGKNGLLVIMDDLNGVTDLPELSMFLKSTVDGIATSTVRVPLLLILVGIPDRREDLIKHQPSVARIFDIIDLPLMDESESREFFRKTLAEEAVTVANDALSLMVQLSGGYPMLMHEVGDAVFWQDTDNNIDLPDAKQGMMEAARTVGKKYIDPQIYKVLRSKTYSSILWRIGKKLPIGGAFKRQELLKEIPTDEQKNLDNFLNRIKKLGIVDDAEVRGEYRFVNPLFHLYVWYEARSIART
;
A
#
# COMPACT_ATOMS: atom_id res chain seq x y z
N MET A 1 35.14 -12.64 -12.45
CA MET A 1 34.33 -11.51 -12.96
C MET A 1 33.02 -11.94 -13.63
N ALA A 2 32.80 -13.21 -13.93
CA ALA A 2 31.54 -13.71 -14.55
C ALA A 2 30.39 -13.94 -13.54
N ASP A 3 30.68 -14.19 -12.25
CA ASP A 3 29.66 -14.53 -11.24
C ASP A 3 28.89 -13.32 -10.67
N ILE A 4 29.39 -12.11 -10.84
CA ILE A 4 28.72 -10.88 -10.31
C ILE A 4 27.45 -10.52 -11.11
N LEU A 5 27.30 -11.02 -12.34
CA LEU A 5 26.17 -10.72 -13.22
C LEU A 5 24.98 -11.68 -13.05
N THR A 6 25.04 -12.65 -12.16
CA THR A 6 23.99 -13.67 -11.99
C THR A 6 23.25 -13.61 -10.64
N LYS A 7 23.74 -12.85 -9.64
CA LYS A 7 23.07 -12.71 -8.35
C LYS A 7 21.98 -11.66 -8.45
N GLU A 8 20.72 -12.06 -8.30
CA GLU A 8 19.56 -11.16 -8.26
C GLU A 8 18.96 -11.16 -6.86
N SER A 9 18.55 -9.99 -6.38
CA SER A 9 17.91 -9.90 -5.07
C SER A 9 16.43 -10.30 -5.17
N PRO A 10 15.94 -11.24 -4.34
CA PRO A 10 14.53 -11.59 -4.31
C PRO A 10 13.67 -10.52 -3.63
N PHE A 11 14.28 -9.50 -3.06
CA PHE A 11 13.59 -8.40 -2.43
C PHE A 11 13.29 -7.28 -3.44
N THR A 12 12.14 -6.61 -3.26
CA THR A 12 11.64 -5.59 -4.18
C THR A 12 11.38 -4.24 -3.48
N PRO A 13 12.45 -3.53 -3.01
CA PRO A 13 12.29 -2.26 -2.33
C PRO A 13 11.51 -1.24 -3.17
N GLY A 14 10.43 -0.67 -2.61
CA GLY A 14 9.63 0.37 -3.26
C GLY A 14 8.74 -0.10 -4.41
N ARG A 15 8.57 -1.40 -4.61
CA ARG A 15 7.69 -1.99 -5.64
C ARG A 15 6.70 -2.96 -5.01
N PRO A 16 5.51 -3.19 -5.62
CA PRO A 16 4.65 -4.29 -5.25
C PRO A 16 5.39 -5.63 -5.37
N VAL A 17 5.12 -6.53 -4.44
CA VAL A 17 5.74 -7.85 -4.40
C VAL A 17 5.17 -8.70 -5.53
N PRO A 18 6.00 -9.39 -6.34
CA PRO A 18 5.54 -10.43 -7.25
C PRO A 18 4.73 -11.51 -6.51
N VAL A 19 3.75 -12.09 -7.19
CA VAL A 19 2.79 -13.02 -6.55
C VAL A 19 3.49 -14.24 -5.97
N GLU A 20 4.52 -14.72 -6.61
CA GLU A 20 5.36 -15.86 -6.22
C GLU A 20 6.13 -15.62 -4.91
N TYR A 21 6.46 -14.36 -4.62
CA TYR A 21 7.15 -13.95 -3.37
C TYR A 21 6.19 -13.44 -2.29
N PHE A 22 4.87 -13.48 -2.55
CA PHE A 22 3.89 -13.03 -1.56
C PHE A 22 3.76 -14.08 -0.44
N VAL A 23 4.14 -13.70 0.77
CA VAL A 23 4.15 -14.57 1.96
C VAL A 23 3.39 -13.95 3.12
N ALA A 24 3.02 -14.77 4.10
CA ALA A 24 2.22 -14.38 5.27
C ALA A 24 0.79 -13.94 4.91
N ARG A 25 0.13 -13.18 5.76
CA ARG A 25 -1.22 -12.62 5.52
C ARG A 25 -2.31 -13.67 5.30
N ARG A 26 -2.22 -14.82 5.96
CA ARG A 26 -3.15 -15.95 5.73
C ARG A 26 -4.60 -15.58 5.96
N ASN A 27 -4.90 -14.85 7.04
CA ASN A 27 -6.27 -14.45 7.37
C ASN A 27 -6.87 -13.50 6.33
N GLU A 28 -6.08 -12.56 5.87
CA GLU A 28 -6.48 -11.60 4.84
C GLU A 28 -6.69 -12.28 3.49
N ILE A 29 -5.79 -13.21 3.13
CA ILE A 29 -5.92 -14.04 1.92
C ILE A 29 -7.19 -14.88 1.98
N GLU A 30 -7.46 -15.59 3.07
CA GLU A 30 -8.66 -16.41 3.24
C GLU A 30 -9.96 -15.59 3.08
N ARG A 31 -9.99 -14.35 3.57
CA ARG A 31 -11.12 -13.45 3.40
C ARG A 31 -11.30 -13.06 1.93
N LEU A 32 -10.22 -12.74 1.21
CA LEU A 32 -10.27 -12.43 -0.22
C LEU A 32 -10.69 -13.64 -1.05
N GLU A 33 -10.16 -14.82 -0.78
CA GLU A 33 -10.58 -16.06 -1.43
C GLU A 33 -12.07 -16.34 -1.20
N ARG A 34 -12.57 -16.08 0.02
CA ARG A 34 -13.99 -16.19 0.31
C ARG A 34 -14.81 -15.22 -0.52
N ALA A 35 -14.42 -13.95 -0.63
CA ALA A 35 -15.10 -12.96 -1.45
C ALA A 35 -15.10 -13.37 -2.94
N ILE A 36 -13.97 -13.87 -3.47
CA ILE A 36 -13.87 -14.39 -4.84
C ILE A 36 -14.85 -15.57 -5.03
N ARG A 37 -14.88 -16.56 -4.13
CA ARG A 37 -15.80 -17.70 -4.21
C ARG A 37 -17.28 -17.26 -4.14
N GLN A 38 -17.61 -16.29 -3.31
CA GLN A 38 -18.98 -15.75 -3.25
C GLN A 38 -19.37 -15.06 -4.56
N THR A 39 -18.45 -14.29 -5.14
CA THR A 39 -18.68 -13.64 -6.44
C THR A 39 -18.90 -14.66 -7.55
N LEU A 40 -18.09 -15.71 -7.63
CA LEU A 40 -18.27 -16.81 -8.58
C LEU A 40 -19.61 -17.52 -8.41
N SER A 41 -20.19 -17.54 -7.20
CA SER A 41 -21.53 -18.07 -6.94
C SER A 41 -22.67 -17.11 -7.31
N GLY A 42 -22.34 -15.96 -7.90
CA GLY A 42 -23.30 -14.95 -8.37
C GLY A 42 -23.69 -13.90 -7.32
N ARG A 43 -22.95 -13.78 -6.21
CA ARG A 43 -23.14 -12.72 -5.20
C ARG A 43 -22.27 -11.52 -5.52
N ASN A 44 -22.64 -10.37 -4.97
CA ASN A 44 -21.83 -9.17 -5.02
C ASN A 44 -21.10 -9.02 -3.69
N GLU A 45 -19.82 -8.76 -3.75
CA GLU A 45 -18.96 -8.57 -2.58
C GLU A 45 -18.21 -7.25 -2.71
N ASN A 46 -18.05 -6.55 -1.59
CA ASN A 46 -17.32 -5.28 -1.55
C ASN A 46 -16.33 -5.34 -0.40
N VAL A 47 -15.08 -5.07 -0.68
CA VAL A 47 -13.97 -5.13 0.28
C VAL A 47 -13.22 -3.80 0.30
N PHE A 48 -12.85 -3.33 1.48
CA PHE A 48 -11.95 -2.20 1.64
C PHE A 48 -10.67 -2.68 2.32
N ILE A 49 -9.56 -2.69 1.59
CA ILE A 49 -8.23 -2.99 2.13
C ILE A 49 -7.63 -1.69 2.67
N THR A 50 -7.37 -1.63 3.96
CA THR A 50 -6.83 -0.46 4.63
C THR A 50 -5.60 -0.79 5.48
N GLY A 51 -4.93 0.22 5.98
CA GLY A 51 -3.73 0.13 6.82
C GLY A 51 -2.72 1.22 6.48
N GLU A 52 -1.65 1.28 7.23
CA GLU A 52 -0.61 2.28 7.10
C GLU A 52 0.13 2.24 5.74
N ARG A 53 0.84 3.32 5.41
CA ARG A 53 1.68 3.36 4.20
C ARG A 53 2.80 2.33 4.30
N GLY A 54 3.06 1.61 3.21
CA GLY A 54 4.12 0.59 3.17
C GLY A 54 3.77 -0.75 3.85
N ILE A 55 2.53 -0.93 4.32
CA ILE A 55 2.07 -2.15 5.00
C ILE A 55 1.75 -3.31 4.05
N GLY A 56 1.81 -3.10 2.73
CA GLY A 56 1.58 -4.14 1.73
C GLY A 56 0.16 -4.18 1.13
N LYS A 57 -0.65 -3.12 1.26
CA LYS A 57 -2.02 -3.07 0.70
C LYS A 57 -2.07 -3.36 -0.80
N SER A 58 -1.28 -2.65 -1.59
CA SER A 58 -1.22 -2.81 -3.04
C SER A 58 -0.71 -4.19 -3.45
N SER A 59 0.22 -4.77 -2.69
CA SER A 59 0.70 -6.14 -2.93
C SER A 59 -0.39 -7.18 -2.65
N LEU A 60 -1.17 -7.02 -1.56
CA LEU A 60 -2.32 -7.89 -1.28
C LEU A 60 -3.42 -7.75 -2.34
N ALA A 61 -3.70 -6.53 -2.80
CA ALA A 61 -4.66 -6.28 -3.87
C ALA A 61 -4.19 -6.88 -5.21
N TRP A 62 -2.90 -6.81 -5.51
CA TRP A 62 -2.31 -7.45 -6.69
C TRP A 62 -2.38 -8.98 -6.60
N TYR A 63 -2.16 -9.53 -5.42
CA TYR A 63 -2.35 -10.96 -5.17
C TYR A 63 -3.81 -11.39 -5.37
N ALA A 64 -4.78 -10.60 -4.87
CA ALA A 64 -6.21 -10.84 -5.09
C ALA A 64 -6.60 -10.79 -6.58
N HIS A 65 -6.02 -9.84 -7.35
CA HIS A 65 -6.19 -9.75 -8.80
C HIS A 65 -5.79 -11.08 -9.47
N HIS A 66 -4.60 -11.58 -9.17
CA HIS A 66 -4.10 -12.83 -9.73
C HIS A 66 -4.93 -14.06 -9.34
N LEU A 67 -5.35 -14.15 -8.06
CA LEU A 67 -6.23 -15.22 -7.60
C LEU A 67 -7.58 -15.20 -8.34
N ALA A 68 -8.16 -14.02 -8.53
CA ALA A 68 -9.44 -13.85 -9.20
C ALA A 68 -9.36 -14.26 -10.69
N GLU A 69 -8.27 -13.90 -11.38
CA GLU A 69 -8.05 -14.30 -12.76
C GLU A 69 -7.93 -15.83 -12.90
N LYS A 70 -7.15 -16.46 -12.01
CA LYS A 70 -7.03 -17.94 -11.97
C LYS A 70 -8.35 -18.61 -11.64
N ALA A 71 -9.20 -17.97 -10.83
CA ALA A 71 -10.51 -18.48 -10.46
C ALA A 71 -11.58 -18.28 -11.55
N GLY A 72 -11.28 -17.53 -12.62
CA GLY A 72 -12.21 -17.31 -13.74
C GLY A 72 -13.03 -16.02 -13.64
N LEU A 73 -12.65 -15.04 -12.81
CA LEU A 73 -13.18 -13.69 -12.92
C LEU A 73 -12.47 -12.90 -14.03
N LEU A 74 -13.16 -11.94 -14.65
CA LEU A 74 -12.50 -10.88 -15.40
C LEU A 74 -12.03 -9.84 -14.39
N SER A 75 -10.72 -9.61 -14.30
CA SER A 75 -10.14 -8.78 -13.27
C SER A 75 -9.51 -7.51 -13.82
N ALA A 76 -9.88 -6.35 -13.26
CA ALA A 76 -9.33 -5.05 -13.60
C ALA A 76 -8.65 -4.42 -12.38
N TYR A 77 -7.34 -4.20 -12.49
CA TYR A 77 -6.56 -3.46 -11.50
C TYR A 77 -6.42 -2.00 -11.95
N CYS A 78 -7.03 -1.09 -11.19
CA CYS A 78 -7.16 0.31 -11.52
C CYS A 78 -6.37 1.17 -10.52
N TYR A 79 -5.30 1.80 -10.98
CA TYR A 79 -4.56 2.78 -10.18
C TYR A 79 -5.23 4.15 -10.27
N MET A 80 -5.72 4.67 -9.16
CA MET A 80 -6.54 5.90 -9.09
C MET A 80 -5.74 7.18 -8.84
N GLY A 81 -4.45 7.11 -8.58
CA GLY A 81 -3.60 8.28 -8.28
C GLY A 81 -3.71 9.44 -9.29
N PRO A 82 -3.81 9.22 -10.61
CA PRO A 82 -3.99 10.27 -11.61
C PRO A 82 -5.40 10.83 -11.71
N ALA A 83 -6.44 10.11 -11.26
CA ALA A 83 -7.84 10.50 -11.41
C ALA A 83 -8.16 11.79 -10.65
N ARG A 84 -8.99 12.65 -11.24
CA ARG A 84 -9.42 13.93 -10.65
C ARG A 84 -10.93 14.14 -10.72
N SER A 85 -11.65 13.26 -11.41
CA SER A 85 -13.10 13.30 -11.59
C SER A 85 -13.70 11.90 -11.58
N LEU A 86 -15.03 11.79 -11.49
CA LEU A 86 -15.73 10.51 -11.62
C LEU A 86 -15.60 9.93 -13.03
N GLU A 87 -15.52 10.77 -14.03
CA GLU A 87 -15.31 10.38 -15.41
C GLU A 87 -13.95 9.70 -15.58
N ASP A 88 -12.89 10.25 -14.95
CA ASP A 88 -11.57 9.63 -14.94
C ASP A 88 -11.60 8.25 -14.26
N ILE A 89 -12.31 8.14 -13.14
CA ILE A 89 -12.46 6.87 -12.41
C ILE A 89 -13.19 5.85 -13.28
N ALA A 90 -14.34 6.20 -13.83
CA ALA A 90 -15.12 5.32 -14.68
C ALA A 90 -14.35 4.94 -15.96
N GLY A 91 -13.64 5.91 -16.55
CA GLY A 91 -12.78 5.69 -17.72
C GLY A 91 -11.68 4.67 -17.42
N THR A 92 -10.99 4.86 -16.30
CA THR A 92 -9.93 3.92 -15.88
C THR A 92 -10.48 2.53 -15.65
N VAL A 93 -11.63 2.39 -14.98
CA VAL A 93 -12.25 1.08 -14.73
C VAL A 93 -12.58 0.37 -16.05
N PHE A 94 -13.26 1.06 -16.98
CA PHE A 94 -13.63 0.43 -18.25
C PHE A 94 -12.45 0.17 -19.16
N GLN A 95 -11.47 1.07 -19.19
CA GLN A 95 -10.24 0.82 -19.92
C GLN A 95 -9.56 -0.47 -19.44
N ARG A 96 -9.39 -0.64 -18.14
CA ARG A 96 -8.76 -1.83 -17.56
C ARG A 96 -9.58 -3.11 -17.76
N LEU A 97 -10.91 -3.03 -17.65
CA LEU A 97 -11.78 -4.17 -17.96
C LEU A 97 -11.66 -4.59 -19.43
N LEU A 98 -11.60 -3.62 -20.35
CA LEU A 98 -11.46 -3.89 -21.79
C LEU A 98 -10.08 -4.46 -22.12
N GLU A 99 -9.00 -3.91 -21.51
CA GLU A 99 -7.63 -4.43 -21.68
C GLU A 99 -7.48 -5.86 -21.15
N SER A 100 -8.27 -6.26 -20.15
CA SER A 100 -8.30 -7.63 -19.61
C SER A 100 -9.10 -8.63 -20.46
N CYS A 101 -9.80 -8.15 -21.49
CA CYS A 101 -10.52 -9.02 -22.43
C CYS A 101 -9.58 -9.57 -23.53
N ASP A 102 -9.92 -10.73 -24.06
CA ASP A 102 -9.32 -11.20 -25.31
C ASP A 102 -9.69 -10.29 -26.50
N LYS A 103 -8.88 -10.34 -27.58
CA LYS A 103 -9.07 -9.48 -28.75
C LYS A 103 -10.47 -9.56 -29.37
N SER A 104 -11.08 -10.75 -29.42
CA SER A 104 -12.39 -10.94 -30.02
C SER A 104 -13.49 -10.26 -29.20
N THR A 105 -13.46 -10.44 -27.89
CA THR A 105 -14.36 -9.78 -26.95
C THR A 105 -14.15 -8.27 -26.92
N PHE A 106 -12.91 -7.81 -26.94
CA PHE A 106 -12.58 -6.40 -27.03
C PHE A 106 -13.21 -5.71 -28.23
N GLU A 107 -13.07 -6.29 -29.44
CA GLU A 107 -13.66 -5.72 -30.67
C GLU A 107 -15.19 -5.73 -30.65
N LYS A 108 -15.83 -6.77 -30.11
CA LYS A 108 -17.29 -6.81 -29.89
C LYS A 108 -17.76 -5.69 -28.94
N LEU A 109 -17.04 -5.52 -27.83
CA LEU A 109 -17.38 -4.50 -26.81
C LEU A 109 -17.18 -3.08 -27.32
N LYS A 110 -16.09 -2.83 -28.06
CA LYS A 110 -15.76 -1.52 -28.63
C LYS A 110 -16.90 -0.87 -29.41
N GLY A 111 -17.62 -1.64 -30.24
CA GLY A 111 -18.74 -1.15 -31.01
C GLY A 111 -19.99 -0.81 -30.19
N GLY A 112 -20.24 -1.49 -29.08
CA GLY A 112 -21.41 -1.34 -28.22
C GLY A 112 -21.29 -0.32 -27.10
N PHE A 113 -20.07 0.01 -26.69
CA PHE A 113 -19.77 0.78 -25.48
C PHE A 113 -20.31 2.23 -25.52
N ARG A 114 -20.26 2.86 -26.70
CA ARG A 114 -20.78 4.23 -26.93
C ARG A 114 -22.27 4.39 -26.56
N LYS A 115 -23.03 3.29 -26.59
CA LYS A 115 -24.46 3.31 -26.24
C LYS A 115 -24.69 3.55 -24.76
N TYR A 116 -23.77 3.08 -23.91
CA TYR A 116 -23.94 3.09 -22.46
C TYR A 116 -23.25 4.27 -21.79
N ILE A 117 -22.09 4.66 -22.31
CA ILE A 117 -21.27 5.71 -21.67
C ILE A 117 -20.91 6.76 -22.72
N LYS A 118 -21.62 7.90 -22.66
CA LYS A 118 -21.40 9.03 -23.57
C LYS A 118 -20.37 10.04 -23.04
N SER A 119 -20.07 9.99 -21.74
CA SER A 119 -19.31 11.02 -21.01
C SER A 119 -17.90 10.60 -20.60
N VAL A 120 -17.48 9.38 -20.89
CA VAL A 120 -16.18 8.86 -20.47
C VAL A 120 -15.23 8.77 -21.66
N ASN A 121 -14.08 9.43 -21.56
CA ASN A 121 -13.05 9.39 -22.59
C ASN A 121 -12.30 8.03 -22.53
N LEU A 122 -12.37 7.27 -23.60
CA LEU A 122 -11.67 5.99 -23.77
C LEU A 122 -10.78 6.08 -25.01
N PRO A 123 -9.57 6.64 -24.91
CA PRO A 123 -8.68 6.89 -26.05
C PRO A 123 -8.40 5.65 -26.90
N PHE A 124 -8.26 4.50 -26.24
CA PHE A 124 -8.00 3.21 -26.90
C PHE A 124 -9.18 2.66 -27.70
N VAL A 125 -10.39 3.14 -27.42
CA VAL A 125 -11.60 2.73 -28.13
C VAL A 125 -11.92 3.73 -29.26
N GLY A 126 -11.10 4.77 -29.43
CA GLY A 126 -11.35 5.85 -30.42
C GLY A 126 -12.61 6.65 -30.10
N VAL A 127 -12.96 6.75 -28.84
CA VAL A 127 -14.11 7.50 -28.36
C VAL A 127 -13.58 8.78 -27.72
N GLU A 128 -13.50 9.85 -28.52
CA GLU A 128 -13.31 11.20 -28.02
C GLU A 128 -14.68 11.81 -27.70
N PHE A 129 -14.81 12.43 -26.55
CA PHE A 129 -16.03 13.08 -26.13
C PHE A 129 -15.89 14.58 -26.16
N THR A 130 -16.94 15.25 -26.62
CA THR A 130 -17.07 16.70 -26.56
C THR A 130 -17.31 17.17 -25.13
N ASP A 131 -16.73 18.31 -24.79
CA ASP A 131 -16.64 19.04 -23.51
C ASP A 131 -17.92 19.28 -22.68
N ASN A 132 -18.89 18.41 -22.67
CA ASN A 132 -20.03 18.56 -21.78
C ASN A 132 -19.76 17.82 -20.45
N LYS A 133 -19.62 18.56 -19.36
CA LYS A 133 -19.69 18.04 -18.00
C LYS A 133 -20.91 17.12 -17.90
N SER A 134 -20.67 15.81 -17.79
CA SER A 134 -21.76 14.88 -17.56
C SER A 134 -22.37 15.12 -16.18
N ASP A 135 -23.70 15.09 -16.11
CA ASP A 135 -24.36 15.00 -14.82
C ASP A 135 -24.01 13.64 -14.17
N LEU A 136 -23.73 13.64 -12.87
CA LEU A 136 -23.52 12.42 -12.08
C LEU A 136 -24.59 11.33 -12.38
N ARG A 137 -25.82 11.76 -12.66
CA ARG A 137 -26.93 10.87 -13.03
C ARG A 137 -26.68 10.14 -14.34
N ASP A 138 -26.14 10.82 -15.34
CA ASP A 138 -25.86 10.21 -16.65
C ASP A 138 -24.76 9.18 -16.55
N LEU A 139 -23.74 9.45 -15.75
CA LEU A 139 -22.68 8.48 -15.47
C LEU A 139 -23.23 7.25 -14.74
N LEU A 140 -24.02 7.44 -13.69
CA LEU A 140 -24.65 6.34 -12.93
C LEU A 140 -25.60 5.50 -13.80
N ASN A 141 -26.39 6.16 -14.65
CA ASN A 141 -27.32 5.49 -15.56
C ASN A 141 -26.61 4.65 -16.63
N GLY A 142 -25.40 5.03 -17.00
CA GLY A 142 -24.58 4.32 -18.00
C GLY A 142 -23.64 3.26 -17.41
N PHE A 143 -23.14 3.45 -16.19
CA PHE A 143 -22.08 2.63 -15.60
C PHE A 143 -22.52 1.18 -15.35
N ILE A 144 -23.64 0.96 -14.69
CA ILE A 144 -24.15 -0.40 -14.40
C ILE A 144 -24.53 -1.15 -15.68
N PRO A 145 -25.28 -0.56 -16.64
CA PRO A 145 -25.51 -1.20 -17.94
C PRO A 145 -24.22 -1.54 -18.70
N ALA A 146 -23.18 -0.69 -18.62
CA ALA A 146 -21.90 -0.95 -19.24
C ALA A 146 -21.16 -2.13 -18.56
N LEU A 147 -21.12 -2.19 -17.23
CA LEU A 147 -20.58 -3.35 -16.50
C LEU A 147 -21.30 -4.64 -16.87
N ARG A 148 -22.64 -4.59 -16.97
CA ARG A 148 -23.44 -5.73 -17.44
C ARG A 148 -23.06 -6.16 -18.84
N HIS A 149 -22.92 -5.25 -19.76
CA HIS A 149 -22.52 -5.54 -21.13
C HIS A 149 -21.13 -6.21 -21.19
N VAL A 150 -20.17 -5.73 -20.39
CA VAL A 150 -18.87 -6.39 -20.24
C VAL A 150 -19.04 -7.81 -19.71
N TYR A 151 -19.77 -8.00 -18.61
CA TYR A 151 -19.98 -9.32 -18.03
C TYR A 151 -20.65 -10.30 -18.99
N GLU A 152 -21.74 -9.91 -19.64
CA GLU A 152 -22.47 -10.76 -20.60
C GLU A 152 -21.57 -11.17 -21.76
N SER A 153 -20.76 -10.25 -22.29
CA SER A 153 -19.85 -10.52 -23.41
C SER A 153 -18.67 -11.43 -23.02
N THR A 154 -18.22 -11.38 -21.77
CA THR A 154 -17.10 -12.19 -21.27
C THR A 154 -17.55 -13.54 -20.71
N LYS A 155 -18.82 -13.69 -20.36
CA LYS A 155 -19.39 -14.94 -19.87
C LYS A 155 -19.30 -16.05 -20.93
N GLU A 156 -19.46 -15.72 -22.21
CA GLU A 156 -19.29 -16.65 -23.32
C GLU A 156 -17.88 -17.24 -23.39
N ASN A 157 -16.88 -16.52 -22.85
CA ASN A 157 -15.47 -16.93 -22.79
C ASN A 157 -15.11 -17.52 -21.40
N GLY A 158 -16.10 -18.00 -20.65
CA GLY A 158 -15.88 -18.71 -19.39
C GLY A 158 -15.61 -17.80 -18.19
N LYS A 159 -15.80 -16.49 -18.31
CA LYS A 159 -15.70 -15.57 -17.14
C LYS A 159 -17.02 -15.54 -16.37
N ASN A 160 -16.95 -15.88 -15.07
CA ASN A 160 -18.14 -16.06 -14.23
C ASN A 160 -18.43 -14.87 -13.31
N GLY A 161 -17.76 -13.74 -13.50
CA GLY A 161 -17.97 -12.50 -12.76
C GLY A 161 -16.84 -11.51 -13.04
N LEU A 162 -16.94 -10.35 -12.41
CA LEU A 162 -16.00 -9.24 -12.54
C LEU A 162 -15.30 -8.99 -11.20
N LEU A 163 -14.02 -8.64 -11.24
CA LEU A 163 -13.29 -8.00 -10.16
C LEU A 163 -12.85 -6.62 -10.60
N VAL A 164 -13.15 -5.59 -9.82
CA VAL A 164 -12.64 -4.24 -9.99
C VAL A 164 -11.87 -3.85 -8.73
N ILE A 165 -10.59 -3.59 -8.87
CA ILE A 165 -9.74 -3.06 -7.80
C ILE A 165 -9.46 -1.59 -8.09
N MET A 166 -9.77 -0.71 -7.14
CA MET A 166 -9.43 0.71 -7.16
C MET A 166 -8.34 0.96 -6.12
N ASP A 167 -7.09 1.05 -6.57
CA ASP A 167 -5.94 1.27 -5.69
C ASP A 167 -5.48 2.73 -5.72
N ASP A 168 -4.89 3.17 -4.61
CA ASP A 168 -4.43 4.54 -4.37
C ASP A 168 -5.54 5.58 -4.49
N LEU A 169 -6.52 5.46 -3.61
CA LEU A 169 -7.65 6.41 -3.55
C LEU A 169 -7.25 7.83 -3.09
N ASN A 170 -5.95 8.08 -2.87
CA ASN A 170 -5.44 9.39 -2.48
C ASN A 170 -5.74 10.43 -3.58
N GLY A 171 -6.46 11.50 -3.23
CA GLY A 171 -6.82 12.57 -4.17
C GLY A 171 -8.18 12.41 -4.85
N VAL A 172 -8.87 11.29 -4.70
CA VAL A 172 -10.24 11.10 -5.22
C VAL A 172 -11.28 10.99 -4.10
N THR A 173 -10.89 10.64 -2.88
CA THR A 173 -11.83 10.54 -1.73
C THR A 173 -12.34 11.89 -1.24
N ASP A 174 -11.68 12.98 -1.60
CA ASP A 174 -12.13 14.33 -1.32
C ASP A 174 -13.33 14.75 -2.21
N LEU A 175 -13.65 13.96 -3.26
CA LEU A 175 -14.81 14.17 -4.12
C LEU A 175 -16.07 13.58 -3.45
N PRO A 176 -17.04 14.41 -3.00
CA PRO A 176 -18.26 13.90 -2.38
C PRO A 176 -19.06 12.98 -3.30
N GLU A 177 -18.97 13.23 -4.61
CA GLU A 177 -19.64 12.46 -5.66
C GLU A 177 -19.15 11.02 -5.72
N LEU A 178 -17.88 10.74 -5.37
CA LEU A 178 -17.34 9.39 -5.35
C LEU A 178 -18.09 8.50 -4.36
N SER A 179 -18.36 8.99 -3.16
CA SER A 179 -19.08 8.23 -2.14
C SER A 179 -20.51 7.92 -2.54
N MET A 180 -21.18 8.89 -3.22
CA MET A 180 -22.51 8.68 -3.78
C MET A 180 -22.49 7.69 -4.94
N PHE A 181 -21.47 7.80 -5.81
CA PHE A 181 -21.28 6.90 -6.95
C PHE A 181 -21.08 5.45 -6.49
N LEU A 182 -20.17 5.22 -5.51
CA LEU A 182 -19.93 3.89 -4.94
C LEU A 182 -21.20 3.30 -4.35
N LYS A 183 -21.92 4.07 -3.51
CA LYS A 183 -23.18 3.61 -2.93
C LYS A 183 -24.22 3.28 -4.00
N SER A 184 -24.44 4.18 -4.95
CA SER A 184 -25.44 3.99 -5.99
C SER A 184 -25.10 2.80 -6.89
N THR A 185 -23.80 2.57 -7.17
CA THR A 185 -23.34 1.41 -7.94
C THR A 185 -23.64 0.10 -7.18
N VAL A 186 -23.28 0.02 -5.90
CA VAL A 186 -23.52 -1.18 -5.08
C VAL A 186 -25.02 -1.45 -4.93
N ASP A 187 -25.82 -0.46 -4.57
CA ASP A 187 -27.26 -0.59 -4.42
C ASP A 187 -27.93 -0.95 -5.77
N GLY A 188 -27.52 -0.30 -6.85
CA GLY A 188 -28.08 -0.53 -8.17
C GLY A 188 -27.78 -1.94 -8.71
N ILE A 189 -26.61 -2.48 -8.43
CA ILE A 189 -26.28 -3.87 -8.76
C ILE A 189 -27.08 -4.84 -7.88
N ALA A 190 -27.15 -4.57 -6.56
CA ALA A 190 -27.87 -5.43 -5.62
C ALA A 190 -29.38 -5.52 -5.91
N THR A 191 -30.00 -4.44 -6.41
CA THR A 191 -31.41 -4.36 -6.72
C THR A 191 -31.75 -4.69 -8.19
N SER A 192 -30.71 -4.96 -9.00
CA SER A 192 -30.90 -5.26 -10.42
C SER A 192 -31.56 -6.64 -10.62
N THR A 193 -32.55 -6.71 -11.53
CA THR A 193 -33.17 -7.97 -11.97
C THR A 193 -32.17 -8.88 -12.73
N VAL A 194 -31.18 -8.29 -13.36
CA VAL A 194 -30.10 -9.03 -14.05
C VAL A 194 -28.86 -9.00 -13.18
N ARG A 195 -28.42 -10.16 -12.73
CA ARG A 195 -27.24 -10.29 -11.87
C ARG A 195 -25.96 -9.98 -12.64
N VAL A 196 -25.15 -9.12 -12.04
CA VAL A 196 -23.76 -8.87 -12.46
C VAL A 196 -22.89 -9.24 -11.26
N PRO A 197 -22.33 -10.46 -11.21
CA PRO A 197 -21.43 -10.84 -10.11
C PRO A 197 -20.21 -9.91 -10.11
N LEU A 198 -20.12 -9.06 -9.10
CA LEU A 198 -19.04 -8.07 -8.97
C LEU A 198 -18.39 -8.20 -7.60
N LEU A 199 -17.08 -8.33 -7.59
CA LEU A 199 -16.23 -8.05 -6.45
C LEU A 199 -15.60 -6.66 -6.64
N LEU A 200 -15.93 -5.73 -5.76
CA LEU A 200 -15.34 -4.40 -5.75
C LEU A 200 -14.35 -4.30 -4.59
N ILE A 201 -13.08 -4.06 -4.89
CA ILE A 201 -12.03 -3.86 -3.88
C ILE A 201 -11.55 -2.42 -3.94
N LEU A 202 -11.66 -1.71 -2.82
CA LEU A 202 -11.08 -0.40 -2.62
C LEU A 202 -9.81 -0.53 -1.80
N VAL A 203 -8.77 0.24 -2.13
CA VAL A 203 -7.49 0.22 -1.42
C VAL A 203 -7.08 1.64 -1.04
N GLY A 204 -6.87 1.88 0.26
CA GLY A 204 -6.51 3.19 0.77
C GLY A 204 -5.97 3.17 2.20
N ILE A 205 -5.46 4.31 2.66
CA ILE A 205 -5.14 4.51 4.07
C ILE A 205 -6.42 4.74 4.89
N PRO A 206 -6.40 4.58 6.23
CA PRO A 206 -7.59 4.77 7.07
C PRO A 206 -8.31 6.09 6.83
N ASP A 207 -7.60 7.21 6.70
CA ASP A 207 -8.16 8.54 6.43
C ASP A 207 -9.05 8.55 5.17
N ARG A 208 -8.68 7.82 4.13
CA ARG A 208 -9.45 7.77 2.87
C ARG A 208 -10.80 7.07 3.05
N ARG A 209 -10.85 6.07 3.90
CA ARG A 209 -12.11 5.45 4.30
C ARG A 209 -12.98 6.42 5.11
N GLU A 210 -12.37 7.16 6.03
CA GLU A 210 -13.09 8.18 6.82
C GLU A 210 -13.66 9.29 5.94
N ASP A 211 -12.92 9.78 4.95
CA ASP A 211 -13.40 10.75 3.96
C ASP A 211 -14.66 10.24 3.24
N LEU A 212 -14.63 9.00 2.74
CA LEU A 212 -15.79 8.40 2.07
C LEU A 212 -17.00 8.30 3.00
N ILE A 213 -16.80 7.90 4.26
CA ILE A 213 -17.87 7.79 5.27
C ILE A 213 -18.43 9.16 5.62
N LYS A 214 -17.58 10.19 5.73
CA LYS A 214 -17.98 11.56 6.01
C LYS A 214 -18.92 12.10 4.95
N HIS A 215 -18.68 11.80 3.67
CA HIS A 215 -19.54 12.23 2.57
C HIS A 215 -20.79 11.37 2.44
N GLN A 216 -20.69 10.07 2.73
CA GLN A 216 -21.83 9.13 2.66
C GLN A 216 -21.73 8.06 3.77
N PRO A 217 -22.43 8.25 4.91
CA PRO A 217 -22.35 7.35 6.06
C PRO A 217 -22.68 5.88 5.77
N SER A 218 -23.50 5.62 4.75
CA SER A 218 -23.86 4.25 4.34
C SER A 218 -22.65 3.45 3.84
N VAL A 219 -21.58 4.12 3.36
CA VAL A 219 -20.34 3.47 2.90
C VAL A 219 -19.72 2.62 4.01
N ALA A 220 -19.87 3.03 5.26
CA ALA A 220 -19.35 2.28 6.41
C ALA A 220 -19.89 0.82 6.49
N ARG A 221 -21.05 0.55 5.90
CA ARG A 221 -21.77 -0.74 6.02
C ARG A 221 -21.70 -1.61 4.77
N ILE A 222 -21.32 -1.04 3.63
CA ILE A 222 -21.34 -1.77 2.36
C ILE A 222 -20.03 -2.48 2.04
N PHE A 223 -18.95 -2.16 2.78
CA PHE A 223 -17.64 -2.78 2.58
C PHE A 223 -17.23 -3.66 3.77
N ASP A 224 -16.78 -4.87 3.48
CA ASP A 224 -16.03 -5.68 4.44
C ASP A 224 -14.62 -5.11 4.57
N ILE A 225 -14.17 -4.86 5.80
CA ILE A 225 -12.91 -4.16 6.06
C ILE A 225 -11.80 -5.16 6.32
N ILE A 226 -10.78 -5.15 5.48
CA ILE A 226 -9.51 -5.83 5.71
C ILE A 226 -8.49 -4.79 6.14
N ASP A 227 -8.29 -4.67 7.44
CA ASP A 227 -7.27 -3.81 8.03
C ASP A 227 -5.97 -4.58 8.19
N LEU A 228 -4.89 -4.08 7.56
CA LEU A 228 -3.59 -4.74 7.57
C LEU A 228 -2.77 -4.27 8.78
N PRO A 229 -2.53 -5.14 9.77
CA PRO A 229 -1.61 -4.84 10.85
C PRO A 229 -0.14 -4.93 10.39
N LEU A 230 0.79 -4.54 11.25
CA LEU A 230 2.19 -4.93 11.10
C LEU A 230 2.29 -6.46 11.09
N MET A 231 3.26 -7.01 10.36
CA MET A 231 3.57 -8.42 10.44
C MET A 231 4.10 -8.75 11.85
N ASP A 232 3.60 -9.80 12.43
CA ASP A 232 4.12 -10.29 13.70
C ASP A 232 5.53 -10.91 13.54
N GLU A 233 6.15 -11.31 14.66
CA GLU A 233 7.49 -11.88 14.63
C GLU A 233 7.55 -13.17 13.80
N SER A 234 6.54 -14.03 13.89
CA SER A 234 6.46 -15.29 13.16
C SER A 234 6.33 -15.07 11.66
N GLU A 235 5.43 -14.18 11.27
CA GLU A 235 5.24 -13.76 9.87
C GLU A 235 6.49 -13.10 9.27
N SER A 236 7.16 -12.24 10.07
CA SER A 236 8.39 -11.58 9.66
C SER A 236 9.53 -12.58 9.46
N ARG A 237 9.67 -13.58 10.36
CA ARG A 237 10.64 -14.67 10.21
C ARG A 237 10.35 -15.54 8.99
N GLU A 238 9.08 -15.89 8.78
CA GLU A 238 8.63 -16.65 7.61
C GLU A 238 8.94 -15.87 6.31
N PHE A 239 8.67 -14.58 6.29
CA PHE A 239 8.97 -13.71 5.14
C PHE A 239 10.44 -13.77 4.75
N PHE A 240 11.37 -13.45 5.67
CA PHE A 240 12.80 -13.44 5.34
C PHE A 240 13.30 -14.82 4.91
N ARG A 241 12.92 -15.89 5.63
CA ARG A 241 13.36 -17.24 5.29
C ARG A 241 12.87 -17.69 3.92
N LYS A 242 11.59 -17.50 3.61
CA LYS A 242 11.03 -17.92 2.32
C LYS A 242 11.61 -17.11 1.17
N THR A 243 11.68 -15.78 1.32
CA THR A 243 12.21 -14.91 0.28
C THR A 243 13.69 -15.23 -0.02
N LEU A 244 14.52 -15.46 0.99
CA LEU A 244 15.92 -15.84 0.81
C LEU A 244 16.07 -17.24 0.21
N ALA A 245 15.20 -18.18 0.57
CA ALA A 245 15.24 -19.56 0.07
C ALA A 245 15.00 -19.66 -1.45
N GLU A 246 14.29 -18.70 -2.06
CA GLU A 246 14.10 -18.64 -3.52
C GLU A 246 15.44 -18.52 -4.27
N GLU A 247 16.42 -17.85 -3.67
CA GLU A 247 17.78 -17.71 -4.19
C GLU A 247 18.78 -18.71 -3.55
N ALA A 248 18.27 -19.76 -2.91
CA ALA A 248 19.07 -20.76 -2.21
C ALA A 248 20.00 -20.17 -1.13
N VAL A 249 19.63 -19.03 -0.52
CA VAL A 249 20.36 -18.36 0.56
C VAL A 249 19.76 -18.77 1.90
N THR A 250 20.62 -19.15 2.85
CA THR A 250 20.22 -19.44 4.24
C THR A 250 20.50 -18.24 5.14
N VAL A 251 19.90 -18.21 6.32
CA VAL A 251 20.11 -17.13 7.30
C VAL A 251 20.22 -17.71 8.71
N ALA A 252 21.28 -17.32 9.43
CA ALA A 252 21.52 -17.69 10.82
C ALA A 252 20.44 -17.09 11.74
N ASN A 253 20.09 -17.78 12.83
CA ASN A 253 19.00 -17.36 13.70
C ASN A 253 19.19 -16.01 14.39
N ASP A 254 20.42 -15.65 14.75
CA ASP A 254 20.79 -14.38 15.35
C ASP A 254 20.74 -13.22 14.32
N ALA A 255 21.24 -13.48 13.09
CA ALA A 255 21.09 -12.56 11.95
C ALA A 255 19.61 -12.30 11.65
N LEU A 256 18.79 -13.36 11.53
CA LEU A 256 17.37 -13.25 11.31
C LEU A 256 16.66 -12.47 12.43
N SER A 257 17.03 -12.71 13.69
CA SER A 257 16.45 -11.98 14.82
C SER A 257 16.74 -10.47 14.75
N LEU A 258 17.96 -10.10 14.34
CA LEU A 258 18.33 -8.71 14.12
C LEU A 258 17.51 -8.06 12.98
N MET A 259 17.38 -8.77 11.85
CA MET A 259 16.60 -8.29 10.70
C MET A 259 15.13 -8.07 11.05
N VAL A 260 14.51 -9.02 11.75
CA VAL A 260 13.12 -8.93 12.21
C VAL A 260 12.94 -7.78 13.20
N GLN A 261 13.81 -7.67 14.21
CA GLN A 261 13.73 -6.62 15.21
C GLN A 261 13.81 -5.22 14.59
N LEU A 262 14.75 -4.99 13.67
CA LEU A 262 15.01 -3.66 13.13
C LEU A 262 14.05 -3.26 12.00
N SER A 263 13.49 -4.22 11.26
CA SER A 263 12.43 -3.95 10.28
C SER A 263 11.07 -3.63 10.93
N GLY A 264 10.86 -4.08 12.17
CA GLY A 264 9.67 -3.76 12.98
C GLY A 264 8.35 -4.25 12.39
N GLY A 265 8.37 -5.29 11.56
CA GLY A 265 7.18 -5.86 10.93
C GLY A 265 6.58 -5.02 9.79
N TYR A 266 7.25 -3.97 9.34
CA TYR A 266 6.84 -3.19 8.18
C TYR A 266 7.30 -3.84 6.87
N PRO A 267 6.44 -4.39 6.01
CA PRO A 267 6.84 -5.05 4.78
C PRO A 267 7.75 -4.22 3.89
N MET A 268 7.45 -2.92 3.74
CA MET A 268 8.31 -2.01 2.98
C MET A 268 9.74 -1.97 3.52
N LEU A 269 9.91 -1.91 4.85
CA LEU A 269 11.22 -1.88 5.48
C LEU A 269 11.87 -3.26 5.50
N MET A 270 11.07 -4.34 5.55
CA MET A 270 11.57 -5.70 5.42
C MET A 270 12.23 -5.95 4.06
N HIS A 271 11.65 -5.40 2.98
CA HIS A 271 12.29 -5.44 1.66
C HIS A 271 13.59 -4.62 1.60
N GLU A 272 13.62 -3.42 2.18
CA GLU A 272 14.86 -2.61 2.23
C GLU A 272 15.95 -3.30 3.05
N VAL A 273 15.58 -3.91 4.18
CA VAL A 273 16.50 -4.68 5.04
C VAL A 273 17.00 -5.93 4.32
N GLY A 274 16.07 -6.72 3.77
CA GLY A 274 16.41 -7.96 3.10
C GLY A 274 17.33 -7.75 1.90
N ASP A 275 17.04 -6.73 1.08
CA ASP A 275 17.87 -6.36 -0.06
C ASP A 275 19.28 -5.95 0.38
N ALA A 276 19.37 -5.04 1.35
CA ALA A 276 20.67 -4.55 1.83
C ALA A 276 21.51 -5.66 2.46
N VAL A 277 20.91 -6.59 3.19
CA VAL A 277 21.60 -7.73 3.80
C VAL A 277 22.00 -8.77 2.75
N PHE A 278 21.13 -9.07 1.80
CA PHE A 278 21.38 -10.00 0.69
C PHE A 278 22.65 -9.63 -0.10
N TRP A 279 22.89 -8.34 -0.32
CA TRP A 279 24.09 -7.88 -1.03
C TRP A 279 25.38 -7.88 -0.18
N GLN A 280 25.31 -8.11 1.15
CA GLN A 280 26.50 -8.31 1.97
C GLN A 280 26.97 -9.76 1.96
N ASP A 281 26.04 -10.69 1.73
CA ASP A 281 26.32 -12.11 1.71
C ASP A 281 27.22 -12.51 0.51
N THR A 282 28.22 -13.34 0.77
CA THR A 282 29.21 -13.79 -0.22
C THR A 282 29.29 -15.32 -0.36
N ASP A 283 28.66 -16.08 0.54
CA ASP A 283 28.76 -17.53 0.62
C ASP A 283 27.40 -18.28 0.67
N ASN A 284 26.31 -17.56 0.40
CA ASN A 284 24.91 -17.99 0.47
C ASN A 284 24.45 -18.37 1.90
N ASN A 285 25.09 -17.81 2.92
CA ASN A 285 24.71 -18.02 4.30
C ASN A 285 24.85 -16.72 5.11
N ILE A 286 23.78 -15.95 5.19
CA ILE A 286 23.74 -14.68 5.92
C ILE A 286 24.01 -14.92 7.40
N ASP A 287 25.16 -14.46 7.88
CA ASP A 287 25.54 -14.50 9.27
C ASP A 287 25.29 -13.14 9.98
N LEU A 288 25.62 -13.07 11.29
CA LEU A 288 25.42 -11.84 12.06
C LEU A 288 26.27 -10.64 11.60
N PRO A 289 27.55 -10.79 11.19
CA PRO A 289 28.33 -9.76 10.52
C PRO A 289 27.66 -9.20 9.28
N ASP A 290 27.18 -10.02 8.35
CA ASP A 290 26.47 -9.62 7.14
C ASP A 290 25.21 -8.83 7.48
N ALA A 291 24.39 -9.37 8.41
CA ALA A 291 23.21 -8.71 8.88
C ALA A 291 23.50 -7.33 9.48
N LYS A 292 24.52 -7.18 10.32
CA LYS A 292 24.93 -5.89 10.90
C LYS A 292 25.34 -4.88 9.84
N GLN A 293 26.12 -5.29 8.85
CA GLN A 293 26.56 -4.42 7.78
C GLN A 293 25.38 -4.01 6.88
N GLY A 294 24.56 -4.97 6.46
CA GLY A 294 23.36 -4.72 5.67
C GLY A 294 22.34 -3.82 6.39
N MET A 295 22.15 -4.01 7.71
CA MET A 295 21.28 -3.14 8.51
C MET A 295 21.74 -1.68 8.53
N MET A 296 23.04 -1.42 8.59
CA MET A 296 23.58 -0.06 8.52
C MET A 296 23.31 0.58 7.15
N GLU A 297 23.44 -0.20 6.08
CA GLU A 297 23.14 0.28 4.71
C GLU A 297 21.63 0.50 4.52
N ALA A 298 20.79 -0.43 4.99
CA ALA A 298 19.34 -0.27 5.00
C ALA A 298 18.91 0.99 5.75
N ALA A 299 19.47 1.22 6.95
CA ALA A 299 19.18 2.41 7.74
C ALA A 299 19.51 3.71 6.99
N ARG A 300 20.67 3.77 6.31
CA ARG A 300 21.06 4.93 5.48
C ARG A 300 20.11 5.14 4.31
N THR A 301 19.77 4.07 3.59
CA THR A 301 18.90 4.11 2.43
C THR A 301 17.50 4.57 2.82
N VAL A 302 16.93 3.99 3.87
CA VAL A 302 15.62 4.35 4.43
C VAL A 302 15.64 5.78 4.96
N GLY A 303 16.70 6.17 5.67
CA GLY A 303 16.86 7.53 6.17
C GLY A 303 16.81 8.56 5.03
N LYS A 304 17.60 8.36 3.99
CA LYS A 304 17.62 9.25 2.81
C LYS A 304 16.30 9.26 2.04
N LYS A 305 15.61 8.13 1.93
CA LYS A 305 14.33 8.04 1.21
C LYS A 305 13.16 8.65 2.00
N TYR A 306 13.07 8.39 3.30
CA TYR A 306 11.86 8.65 4.08
C TYR A 306 12.03 9.71 5.17
N ILE A 307 13.23 9.87 5.76
CA ILE A 307 13.47 10.80 6.87
C ILE A 307 13.99 12.14 6.36
N ASP A 308 15.06 12.14 5.57
CA ASP A 308 15.72 13.37 5.10
C ASP A 308 14.77 14.33 4.36
N PRO A 309 13.91 13.89 3.42
CA PRO A 309 12.99 14.78 2.75
C PRO A 309 12.02 15.49 3.70
N GLN A 310 11.64 14.82 4.79
CA GLN A 310 10.72 15.35 5.78
C GLN A 310 11.43 16.26 6.79
N ILE A 311 12.63 15.86 7.25
CA ILE A 311 13.40 16.63 8.23
C ILE A 311 14.04 17.85 7.56
N TYR A 312 14.87 17.68 6.55
CA TYR A 312 15.62 18.77 5.96
C TYR A 312 14.78 19.76 5.16
N LYS A 313 13.72 19.29 4.49
CA LYS A 313 12.81 20.19 3.75
C LYS A 313 11.80 20.91 4.65
N VAL A 314 11.30 20.23 5.68
CA VAL A 314 10.20 20.73 6.51
C VAL A 314 10.70 21.41 7.79
N LEU A 315 11.72 20.85 8.44
CA LEU A 315 12.21 21.40 9.70
C LEU A 315 13.20 22.55 9.53
N ARG A 316 14.04 22.56 8.53
CA ARG A 316 15.02 23.63 8.16
C ARG A 316 15.68 24.36 9.33
N SER A 317 15.73 23.76 10.53
CA SER A 317 16.15 24.37 11.77
C SER A 317 17.33 23.59 12.36
N LYS A 318 18.45 24.28 12.59
CA LYS A 318 19.61 23.69 13.29
C LYS A 318 19.25 23.19 14.69
N THR A 319 18.36 23.91 15.39
CA THR A 319 17.86 23.52 16.70
C THR A 319 17.11 22.19 16.64
N TYR A 320 16.23 22.01 15.65
CA TYR A 320 15.48 20.78 15.50
C TYR A 320 16.37 19.58 15.14
N SER A 321 17.37 19.78 14.29
CA SER A 321 18.39 18.75 14.03
C SER A 321 19.18 18.39 15.28
N SER A 322 19.58 19.38 16.09
CA SER A 322 20.27 19.18 17.37
C SER A 322 19.42 18.33 18.32
N ILE A 323 18.14 18.64 18.49
CA ILE A 323 17.21 17.86 19.32
C ILE A 323 17.06 16.43 18.80
N LEU A 324 16.84 16.25 17.49
CA LEU A 324 16.70 14.93 16.89
C LEU A 324 17.92 14.04 17.10
N TRP A 325 19.13 14.59 16.96
CA TRP A 325 20.37 13.84 17.19
C TRP A 325 20.56 13.45 18.65
N ARG A 326 20.10 14.28 19.61
CA ARG A 326 20.11 13.91 21.03
C ARG A 326 19.18 12.74 21.31
N ILE A 327 17.97 12.76 20.72
CA ILE A 327 17.04 11.65 20.77
C ILE A 327 17.64 10.39 20.15
N GLY A 328 18.27 10.51 18.97
CA GLY A 328 18.89 9.39 18.27
C GLY A 328 20.01 8.71 19.04
N LYS A 329 20.68 9.42 19.98
CA LYS A 329 21.73 8.83 20.82
C LYS A 329 21.20 7.95 21.96
N LYS A 330 19.89 7.95 22.23
CA LYS A 330 19.29 7.11 23.27
C LYS A 330 19.40 5.62 22.91
N LEU A 331 19.63 4.79 23.89
CA LEU A 331 19.73 3.35 23.75
C LEU A 331 18.75 2.68 24.70
N PRO A 332 18.26 1.48 24.38
CA PRO A 332 18.54 0.70 23.16
C PRO A 332 17.82 1.26 21.92
N ILE A 333 18.30 0.88 20.71
CA ILE A 333 17.61 1.19 19.46
C ILE A 333 16.19 0.63 19.50
N GLY A 334 15.20 1.46 19.14
CA GLY A 334 13.77 1.13 19.25
C GLY A 334 13.18 1.39 20.66
N GLY A 335 14.00 1.73 21.65
CA GLY A 335 13.53 2.05 22.99
C GLY A 335 12.78 3.38 23.07
N ALA A 336 11.93 3.51 24.09
CA ALA A 336 11.26 4.76 24.41
C ALA A 336 12.20 5.77 25.08
N PHE A 337 11.92 7.06 24.92
CA PHE A 337 12.64 8.16 25.57
C PHE A 337 11.65 9.12 26.23
N LYS A 338 12.06 9.73 27.36
CA LYS A 338 11.21 10.62 28.15
C LYS A 338 11.44 12.08 27.79
N ARG A 339 10.36 12.83 27.62
CA ARG A 339 10.41 14.29 27.43
C ARG A 339 11.20 14.99 28.53
N GLN A 340 11.00 14.60 29.81
CA GLN A 340 11.68 15.21 30.94
C GLN A 340 13.19 14.98 30.93
N GLU A 341 13.66 13.84 30.42
CA GLU A 341 15.09 13.55 30.29
C GLU A 341 15.70 14.40 29.17
N LEU A 342 15.00 14.56 28.06
CA LEU A 342 15.44 15.43 26.97
C LEU A 342 15.56 16.89 27.41
N LEU A 343 14.63 17.41 28.22
CA LEU A 343 14.71 18.76 28.73
C LEU A 343 15.99 19.04 29.53
N LYS A 344 16.54 18.05 30.27
CA LYS A 344 17.79 18.18 31.00
C LYS A 344 19.01 18.20 30.10
N GLU A 345 18.93 17.61 28.92
CA GLU A 345 20.04 17.46 27.96
C GLU A 345 20.07 18.56 26.88
N ILE A 346 18.97 19.25 26.70
CA ILE A 346 18.82 20.33 25.71
C ILE A 346 19.22 21.66 26.33
N PRO A 347 20.01 22.52 25.65
CA PRO A 347 20.34 23.86 26.08
C PRO A 347 19.08 24.68 26.41
N THR A 348 19.15 25.54 27.44
CA THR A 348 17.99 26.26 27.96
C THR A 348 17.28 27.12 26.90
N ASP A 349 18.03 27.70 25.98
CA ASP A 349 17.53 28.48 24.85
C ASP A 349 16.77 27.65 23.82
N GLU A 350 17.08 26.36 23.71
CA GLU A 350 16.43 25.39 22.81
C GLU A 350 15.20 24.72 23.45
N GLN A 351 15.08 24.66 24.79
CA GLN A 351 14.02 23.94 25.53
C GLN A 351 12.62 24.40 25.14
N LYS A 352 12.42 25.70 24.89
CA LYS A 352 11.14 26.26 24.43
C LYS A 352 10.64 25.68 23.09
N ASN A 353 11.53 25.09 22.31
CA ASN A 353 11.21 24.52 20.99
C ASN A 353 10.87 23.02 21.05
N LEU A 354 11.11 22.35 22.19
CA LEU A 354 10.99 20.89 22.29
C LEU A 354 9.57 20.40 22.00
N ASP A 355 8.54 21.03 22.57
CA ASP A 355 7.16 20.58 22.37
C ASP A 355 6.69 20.79 20.93
N ASN A 356 7.05 21.90 20.31
CA ASN A 356 6.76 22.16 18.90
C ASN A 356 7.50 21.15 18.00
N PHE A 357 8.73 20.82 18.36
CA PHE A 357 9.50 19.82 17.64
C PHE A 357 8.86 18.41 17.75
N LEU A 358 8.57 17.94 18.97
CA LEU A 358 7.94 16.63 19.20
C LEU A 358 6.60 16.53 18.47
N ASN A 359 5.74 17.53 18.56
CA ASN A 359 4.47 17.56 17.83
C ASN A 359 4.68 17.49 16.32
N ARG A 360 5.72 18.13 15.81
CA ARG A 360 6.01 18.13 14.37
C ARG A 360 6.54 16.81 13.87
N ILE A 361 7.49 16.18 14.57
CA ILE A 361 8.02 14.84 14.17
C ILE A 361 7.00 13.72 14.35
N LYS A 362 6.01 13.88 15.27
CA LYS A 362 4.84 13.00 15.35
C LYS A 362 3.96 13.14 14.11
N LYS A 363 3.61 14.36 13.71
CA LYS A 363 2.82 14.59 12.47
C LYS A 363 3.53 14.09 11.23
N LEU A 364 4.85 14.02 11.24
CA LEU A 364 5.66 13.47 10.17
C LEU A 364 5.78 11.93 10.22
N GLY A 365 5.23 11.26 11.25
CA GLY A 365 5.32 9.81 11.40
C GLY A 365 6.73 9.30 11.68
N ILE A 366 7.59 10.10 12.31
CA ILE A 366 8.96 9.73 12.68
C ILE A 366 9.00 9.16 14.10
N VAL A 367 8.26 9.78 15.03
CA VAL A 367 8.06 9.30 16.39
C VAL A 367 6.57 9.25 16.71
N ASP A 368 6.22 8.46 17.71
CA ASP A 368 4.87 8.39 18.27
C ASP A 368 4.92 8.37 19.81
N ASP A 369 3.76 8.49 20.45
CA ASP A 369 3.63 8.29 21.89
C ASP A 369 3.95 6.84 22.23
N ALA A 370 4.68 6.62 23.32
CA ALA A 370 4.85 5.31 23.90
C ALA A 370 3.66 4.99 24.85
N GLU A 371 3.66 3.80 25.45
CA GLU A 371 2.60 3.36 26.36
C GLU A 371 2.43 4.24 27.60
N VAL A 372 3.52 4.88 28.03
CA VAL A 372 3.55 5.74 29.21
C VAL A 372 3.44 7.21 28.78
N ARG A 373 2.54 7.95 29.41
CA ARG A 373 2.35 9.38 29.13
C ARG A 373 3.64 10.19 29.30
N GLY A 374 4.00 10.92 28.26
CA GLY A 374 5.22 11.73 28.20
C GLY A 374 6.48 10.97 27.78
N GLU A 375 6.31 9.73 27.40
CA GLU A 375 7.30 8.93 26.70
C GLU A 375 6.98 8.88 25.20
N TYR A 376 8.03 8.82 24.39
CA TYR A 376 7.97 8.77 22.94
C TYR A 376 8.88 7.66 22.43
N ARG A 377 8.57 7.13 21.26
CA ARG A 377 9.44 6.17 20.55
C ARG A 377 9.47 6.49 19.08
N PHE A 378 10.53 6.09 18.40
CA PHE A 378 10.53 6.08 16.94
C PHE A 378 9.47 5.10 16.44
N VAL A 379 8.71 5.50 15.42
CA VAL A 379 7.69 4.66 14.79
C VAL A 379 8.29 3.34 14.30
N ASN A 380 9.56 3.37 13.87
CA ASN A 380 10.29 2.17 13.47
C ASN A 380 11.73 2.19 14.01
N PRO A 381 12.25 1.04 14.51
CA PRO A 381 13.63 0.94 15.00
C PRO A 381 14.70 1.31 13.96
N LEU A 382 14.44 1.07 12.67
CA LEU A 382 15.37 1.42 11.59
C LEU A 382 15.51 2.95 11.44
N PHE A 383 14.44 3.72 11.68
CA PHE A 383 14.51 5.19 11.75
C PHE A 383 15.39 5.65 12.91
N HIS A 384 15.27 5.00 14.07
CA HIS A 384 16.13 5.27 15.22
C HIS A 384 17.60 4.97 14.89
N LEU A 385 17.87 3.83 14.28
CA LEU A 385 19.23 3.43 13.86
C LEU A 385 19.86 4.46 12.91
N TYR A 386 19.09 4.97 11.95
CA TYR A 386 19.55 6.03 11.04
C TYR A 386 19.91 7.31 11.80
N VAL A 387 19.01 7.81 12.63
CA VAL A 387 19.25 9.05 13.40
C VAL A 387 20.43 8.89 14.37
N TRP A 388 20.58 7.72 14.98
CA TRP A 388 21.74 7.38 15.82
C TRP A 388 23.06 7.42 15.04
N TYR A 389 23.06 6.86 13.81
CA TYR A 389 24.23 6.88 12.95
C TYR A 389 24.61 8.30 12.55
N GLU A 390 23.66 9.11 12.08
CA GLU A 390 23.90 10.50 11.70
C GLU A 390 24.41 11.34 12.88
N ALA A 391 23.84 11.15 14.07
CA ALA A 391 24.28 11.85 15.28
C ALA A 391 25.73 11.54 15.69
N ARG A 392 26.26 10.38 15.31
CA ARG A 392 27.67 9.99 15.57
C ARG A 392 28.61 10.42 14.47
N SER A 393 28.19 10.46 13.22
CA SER A 393 29.01 10.91 12.11
C SER A 393 29.35 12.40 12.24
N ILE A 394 28.39 13.22 12.66
CA ILE A 394 28.59 14.66 12.89
C ILE A 394 29.48 14.95 14.11
N ALA A 395 29.49 14.09 15.12
CA ALA A 395 30.37 14.25 16.28
C ALA A 395 31.85 13.92 15.97
N ARG A 396 32.16 13.39 14.78
CA ARG A 396 33.55 13.06 14.32
C ARG A 396 34.10 14.09 13.34
N THR A 397 33.28 15.00 12.83
CA THR A 397 33.69 16.18 12.04
C THR A 397 33.71 17.44 12.91
#